data_2e84126a2a3ac41f5ff12eafe2e279d0
#
_entry.id   2e84126a2a3ac41f5ff12eafe2e279d0
#
_cell.length_a   1.000
_cell.length_b   1.000
_cell.length_c   1.000
_cell.angle_alpha   90.00
_cell.angle_beta   90.00
_cell.angle_gamma   90.00
#
_symmetry.space_group_name_H-M   'P 1'
#
loop_
_entity.id
_entity.type
_entity.pdbx_description
1 polymer ?
#
loop_
_entity_poly.entity_id
_entity_poly.type
_entity_poly.pdbx_seq_one_letter_code
_entity_poly.pdbx_strand_id
1 'polypeptide(L)'
;MDAPLDHRSPAVGLVTPPSAAGALEHEVVFAIDNLAVHYGKVAAIEDVTLDIRRNAITALIGPSGCGKSTVLRCFNRMNDLIPSAKVEGTLLYHGVDLYGAGVDPIEVRRRIGMVFQRPNPFPKSIYDNVAYGLRILGLKDDLDGRVERALRAAALWDEVKDRLKRSALSLSGGQQQRLCIARAIAVEPDVILLDEPASALDPISTSAIEDLMHELKQD
;
A
#
# COMPACT_ATOMS: atom_id res chain seq x y z
N MET A 1 6.96 28.25 -37.36
CA MET A 1 7.76 27.00 -37.29
C MET A 1 7.83 26.65 -35.83
N ASP A 2 6.81 25.95 -35.33
CA ASP A 2 6.71 25.57 -33.90
C ASP A 2 7.41 24.21 -33.74
N ALA A 3 8.42 24.19 -32.88
CA ALA A 3 9.09 22.96 -32.47
C ALA A 3 8.14 22.10 -31.61
N PRO A 4 8.08 20.79 -31.82
CA PRO A 4 7.26 19.92 -30.98
C PRO A 4 7.83 19.88 -29.56
N LEU A 5 6.98 20.14 -28.58
CA LEU A 5 7.27 19.97 -27.16
C LEU A 5 7.50 18.46 -26.88
N ASP A 6 8.73 18.13 -26.52
CA ASP A 6 9.13 16.78 -26.10
C ASP A 6 8.48 16.47 -24.74
N HIS A 7 7.36 15.78 -24.74
CA HIS A 7 6.65 15.33 -23.55
C HIS A 7 7.24 13.99 -23.04
N ARG A 8 8.55 13.93 -22.85
CA ARG A 8 9.12 12.82 -22.07
C ARG A 8 8.77 13.01 -20.61
N SER A 9 7.94 12.13 -20.08
CA SER A 9 7.70 12.05 -18.64
C SER A 9 9.03 11.91 -17.91
N PRO A 10 9.25 12.65 -16.81
CA PRO A 10 10.48 12.51 -16.04
C PRO A 10 10.60 11.08 -15.51
N ALA A 11 11.75 10.46 -15.75
CA ALA A 11 12.02 9.10 -15.30
C ALA A 11 11.85 8.98 -13.76
N VAL A 12 11.17 7.95 -13.31
CA VAL A 12 11.09 7.58 -11.89
C VAL A 12 12.48 7.15 -11.46
N GLY A 13 13.15 7.95 -10.66
CA GLY A 13 14.43 7.59 -10.07
C GLY A 13 14.21 6.64 -8.91
N LEU A 14 14.72 5.40 -9.01
CA LEU A 14 14.78 4.46 -7.90
C LEU A 14 16.09 4.73 -7.13
N VAL A 15 15.96 5.17 -5.88
CA VAL A 15 17.08 5.23 -4.96
C VAL A 15 17.01 3.99 -4.08
N THR A 16 17.84 2.99 -4.41
CA THR A 16 18.16 1.93 -3.45
C THR A 16 19.21 2.48 -2.48
N PRO A 17 19.03 2.33 -1.16
CA PRO A 17 20.09 2.66 -0.22
C PRO A 17 21.34 1.82 -0.52
N PRO A 18 22.57 2.35 -0.29
CA PRO A 18 23.79 1.61 -0.56
C PRO A 18 23.77 0.28 0.20
N SER A 19 23.95 -0.82 -0.53
CA SER A 19 24.08 -2.16 0.00
C SER A 19 25.22 -2.18 1.03
N ALA A 20 24.89 -2.38 2.30
CA ALA A 20 25.87 -2.80 3.28
C ALA A 20 26.37 -4.18 2.87
N ALA A 21 27.62 -4.29 2.50
CA ALA A 21 28.27 -5.55 2.14
C ALA A 21 28.10 -6.56 3.29
N GLY A 22 27.34 -7.64 3.03
CA GLY A 22 27.06 -8.70 4.02
C GLY A 22 25.59 -9.11 4.12
N ALA A 23 24.69 -8.55 3.30
CA ALA A 23 23.28 -8.90 3.33
C ALA A 23 23.06 -10.31 2.76
N LEU A 24 22.41 -11.18 3.55
CA LEU A 24 21.71 -12.36 3.07
C LEU A 24 20.94 -11.98 1.79
N GLU A 25 21.04 -12.82 0.74
CA GLU A 25 20.25 -12.63 -0.48
C GLU A 25 18.77 -12.77 -0.10
N HIS A 26 18.10 -11.65 0.13
CA HIS A 26 16.66 -11.65 0.40
C HIS A 26 15.92 -12.11 -0.85
N GLU A 27 15.03 -13.07 -0.68
CA GLU A 27 14.13 -13.58 -1.71
C GLU A 27 13.40 -12.41 -2.42
N VAL A 28 13.31 -12.48 -3.75
CA VAL A 28 12.52 -11.53 -4.54
C VAL A 28 11.04 -11.86 -4.37
N VAL A 29 10.29 -10.91 -3.82
CA VAL A 29 8.84 -11.01 -3.63
C VAL A 29 8.11 -10.56 -4.88
N PHE A 30 8.51 -9.41 -5.44
CA PHE A 30 8.00 -8.96 -6.72
C PHE A 30 9.14 -8.83 -7.72
N ALA A 31 8.93 -9.39 -8.91
CA ALA A 31 9.76 -9.15 -10.09
C ALA A 31 8.90 -8.45 -11.15
N ILE A 32 9.35 -7.29 -11.59
CA ILE A 32 8.65 -6.46 -12.58
C ILE A 32 9.53 -6.35 -13.80
N ASP A 33 8.95 -6.64 -14.96
CA ASP A 33 9.64 -6.52 -16.25
C ASP A 33 8.78 -5.77 -17.25
N ASN A 34 9.33 -4.66 -17.76
CA ASN A 34 8.74 -3.80 -18.80
C ASN A 34 7.28 -3.39 -18.49
N LEU A 35 6.97 -3.08 -17.23
CA LEU A 35 5.63 -2.69 -16.82
C LEU A 35 5.27 -1.32 -17.40
N ALA A 36 4.13 -1.26 -18.10
CA ALA A 36 3.53 -0.03 -18.59
C ALA A 36 2.05 0.05 -18.21
N VAL A 37 1.57 1.26 -17.95
CA VAL A 37 0.15 1.52 -17.68
C VAL A 37 -0.34 2.70 -18.50
N HIS A 38 -1.43 2.48 -19.21
CA HIS A 38 -2.12 3.49 -19.99
C HIS A 38 -3.50 3.77 -19.41
N TYR A 39 -3.89 5.05 -19.35
CA TYR A 39 -5.26 5.49 -19.08
C TYR A 39 -5.85 6.05 -20.37
N GLY A 40 -6.63 5.23 -21.07
CA GLY A 40 -7.08 5.54 -22.41
C GLY A 40 -5.92 5.65 -23.38
N LYS A 41 -5.64 6.87 -23.90
CA LYS A 41 -4.53 7.15 -24.84
C LYS A 41 -3.28 7.71 -24.16
N VAL A 42 -3.32 7.93 -22.85
CA VAL A 42 -2.21 8.55 -22.11
C VAL A 42 -1.41 7.47 -21.42
N ALA A 43 -0.12 7.39 -21.72
CA ALA A 43 0.82 6.58 -20.96
C ALA A 43 1.07 7.24 -19.61
N ALA A 44 0.76 6.55 -18.52
CA ALA A 44 1.00 7.01 -17.16
C ALA A 44 2.37 6.56 -16.64
N ILE A 45 2.79 5.37 -17.02
CA ILE A 45 4.13 4.81 -16.78
C ILE A 45 4.52 3.91 -17.96
N GLU A 46 5.81 3.85 -18.25
CA GLU A 46 6.40 3.00 -19.29
C GLU A 46 7.75 2.47 -18.79
N ASP A 47 8.14 1.29 -19.29
CA ASP A 47 9.46 0.67 -19.09
C ASP A 47 9.90 0.54 -17.62
N VAL A 48 8.97 0.22 -16.70
CA VAL A 48 9.32 0.00 -15.29
C VAL A 48 9.80 -1.43 -15.13
N THR A 49 11.07 -1.59 -14.75
CA THR A 49 11.70 -2.88 -14.43
C THR A 49 12.40 -2.77 -13.08
N LEU A 50 12.00 -3.61 -12.12
CA LEU A 50 12.59 -3.63 -10.78
C LEU A 50 12.24 -4.90 -10.02
N ASP A 51 13.08 -5.26 -9.05
CA ASP A 51 12.82 -6.31 -8.07
C ASP A 51 12.56 -5.72 -6.69
N ILE A 52 11.53 -6.21 -5.99
CA ILE A 52 11.26 -5.90 -4.59
C ILE A 52 11.56 -7.15 -3.76
N ARG A 53 12.38 -6.97 -2.73
CA ARG A 53 12.87 -8.04 -1.88
C ARG A 53 12.06 -8.19 -0.61
N ARG A 54 12.04 -9.41 -0.09
CA ARG A 54 11.38 -9.76 1.19
C ARG A 54 11.99 -8.98 2.35
N ASN A 55 11.17 -8.66 3.33
CA ASN A 55 11.57 -7.96 4.57
C ASN A 55 12.34 -6.67 4.28
N ALA A 56 11.95 -5.95 3.22
CA ALA A 56 12.55 -4.69 2.81
C ALA A 56 11.50 -3.58 2.72
N ILE A 57 11.89 -2.37 3.10
CA ILE A 57 11.14 -1.17 2.80
C ILE A 57 11.66 -0.63 1.47
N THR A 58 10.79 -0.60 0.46
CA THR A 58 11.12 -0.03 -0.86
C THR A 58 10.37 1.28 -1.04
N ALA A 59 11.09 2.37 -1.24
CA ALA A 59 10.51 3.70 -1.44
C ALA A 59 10.54 4.10 -2.91
N LEU A 60 9.40 4.52 -3.45
CA LEU A 60 9.28 5.14 -4.76
C LEU A 60 9.36 6.66 -4.60
N ILE A 61 10.41 7.28 -5.14
CA ILE A 61 10.66 8.71 -5.01
C ILE A 61 10.56 9.39 -6.38
N GLY A 62 9.91 10.53 -6.44
CA GLY A 62 9.76 11.31 -7.66
C GLY A 62 8.73 12.44 -7.50
N PRO A 63 8.66 13.39 -8.45
CA PRO A 63 7.74 14.50 -8.41
C PRO A 63 6.27 14.05 -8.41
N SER A 64 5.36 14.97 -8.05
CA SER A 64 3.93 14.71 -8.16
C SER A 64 3.56 14.42 -9.63
N GLY A 65 2.70 13.41 -9.83
CA GLY A 65 2.23 13.00 -11.17
C GLY A 65 3.19 12.11 -11.98
N CYS A 66 4.36 11.72 -11.45
CA CYS A 66 5.30 10.85 -12.18
C CYS A 66 4.90 9.36 -12.22
N GLY A 67 3.73 8.97 -11.69
CA GLY A 67 3.23 7.60 -11.78
C GLY A 67 3.43 6.72 -10.55
N LYS A 68 3.98 7.21 -9.42
CA LYS A 68 4.20 6.42 -8.19
C LYS A 68 2.96 5.64 -7.75
N SER A 69 1.83 6.33 -7.59
CA SER A 69 0.55 5.69 -7.21
C SER A 69 0.04 4.73 -8.27
N THR A 70 0.36 4.97 -9.56
CA THR A 70 0.01 4.05 -10.64
C THR A 70 0.78 2.74 -10.53
N VAL A 71 2.10 2.81 -10.27
CA VAL A 71 2.93 1.61 -10.00
C VAL A 71 2.41 0.87 -8.78
N LEU A 72 2.19 1.55 -7.64
CA LEU A 72 1.66 0.92 -6.42
C LEU A 72 0.36 0.17 -6.68
N ARG A 73 -0.57 0.76 -7.44
CA ARG A 73 -1.85 0.13 -7.79
C ARG A 73 -1.73 -1.07 -8.73
N CYS A 74 -0.60 -1.28 -9.38
CA CYS A 74 -0.36 -2.49 -10.15
C CYS A 74 -0.16 -3.70 -9.23
N PHE A 75 0.55 -3.55 -8.10
CA PHE A 75 0.87 -4.66 -7.20
C PHE A 75 -0.37 -5.36 -6.63
N ASN A 76 -1.46 -4.63 -6.40
CA ASN A 76 -2.71 -5.20 -5.87
C ASN A 76 -3.88 -5.15 -6.87
N ARG A 77 -3.59 -4.92 -8.14
CA ARG A 77 -4.59 -4.90 -9.22
C ARG A 77 -5.69 -3.84 -9.02
N MET A 78 -5.39 -2.75 -8.31
CA MET A 78 -6.37 -1.65 -8.15
C MET A 78 -6.58 -0.87 -9.44
N ASN A 79 -5.64 -0.91 -10.39
CA ASN A 79 -5.83 -0.32 -11.71
C ASN A 79 -6.96 -1.01 -12.51
N ASP A 80 -7.27 -2.28 -12.25
CA ASP A 80 -8.39 -3.00 -12.87
C ASP A 80 -9.76 -2.37 -12.59
N LEU A 81 -9.87 -1.56 -11.52
CA LEU A 81 -11.10 -0.86 -11.17
C LEU A 81 -11.31 0.42 -11.98
N ILE A 82 -10.34 0.79 -12.79
CA ILE A 82 -10.40 1.97 -13.67
C ILE A 82 -10.66 1.48 -15.10
N PRO A 83 -11.87 1.70 -15.67
CA PRO A 83 -12.24 1.13 -16.98
C PRO A 83 -11.31 1.52 -18.13
N SER A 84 -10.63 2.66 -18.03
CA SER A 84 -9.69 3.14 -19.04
C SER A 84 -8.25 2.66 -18.81
N ALA A 85 -7.97 1.97 -17.72
CA ALA A 85 -6.63 1.49 -17.42
C ALA A 85 -6.31 0.22 -18.22
N LYS A 86 -5.13 0.19 -18.79
CA LYS A 86 -4.54 -0.98 -19.43
C LYS A 86 -3.15 -1.19 -18.86
N VAL A 87 -2.90 -2.35 -18.30
CA VAL A 87 -1.60 -2.75 -17.75
C VAL A 87 -0.95 -3.71 -18.74
N GLU A 88 0.30 -3.46 -19.07
CA GLU A 88 1.13 -4.28 -20.00
C GLU A 88 2.47 -4.58 -19.30
N GLY A 89 3.18 -5.58 -19.80
CA GLY A 89 4.41 -6.09 -19.17
C GLY A 89 4.12 -7.23 -18.20
N THR A 90 5.11 -7.60 -17.40
CA THR A 90 5.03 -8.71 -16.45
C THR A 90 5.20 -8.22 -15.02
N LEU A 91 4.34 -8.67 -14.12
CA LEU A 91 4.44 -8.41 -12.69
C LEU A 91 4.24 -9.72 -11.92
N LEU A 92 5.36 -10.31 -11.50
CA LEU A 92 5.35 -11.56 -10.75
C LEU A 92 5.31 -11.28 -9.25
N TYR A 93 4.51 -12.04 -8.53
CA TYR A 93 4.48 -12.11 -7.07
C TYR A 93 4.79 -13.55 -6.66
N HIS A 94 5.92 -13.77 -5.98
CA HIS A 94 6.47 -15.11 -5.71
C HIS A 94 6.48 -16.00 -6.96
N GLY A 95 6.87 -15.44 -8.11
CA GLY A 95 6.95 -16.16 -9.38
C GLY A 95 5.62 -16.38 -10.12
N VAL A 96 4.49 -15.91 -9.56
CA VAL A 96 3.17 -16.00 -10.19
C VAL A 96 2.80 -14.65 -10.80
N ASP A 97 2.49 -14.63 -12.10
CA ASP A 97 2.06 -13.41 -12.77
C ASP A 97 0.70 -12.93 -12.22
N LEU A 98 0.70 -11.76 -11.59
CA LEU A 98 -0.50 -11.18 -10.98
C LEU A 98 -1.61 -10.86 -11.99
N TYR A 99 -1.25 -10.65 -13.27
CA TYR A 99 -2.19 -10.41 -14.36
C TYR A 99 -2.45 -11.65 -15.21
N GLY A 100 -1.89 -12.81 -14.80
CA GLY A 100 -2.06 -14.08 -15.47
C GLY A 100 -3.49 -14.61 -15.45
N ALA A 101 -3.83 -15.45 -16.44
CA ALA A 101 -5.14 -16.09 -16.51
C ALA A 101 -5.39 -16.95 -15.26
N GLY A 102 -6.55 -16.76 -14.62
CA GLY A 102 -6.95 -17.51 -13.43
C GLY A 102 -6.51 -16.94 -12.08
N VAL A 103 -5.76 -15.86 -12.04
CA VAL A 103 -5.42 -15.16 -10.79
C VAL A 103 -6.62 -14.33 -10.34
N ASP A 104 -7.16 -14.64 -9.15
CA ASP A 104 -8.27 -13.90 -8.57
C ASP A 104 -7.80 -12.57 -7.95
N PRO A 105 -8.29 -11.41 -8.43
CA PRO A 105 -7.95 -10.10 -7.87
C PRO A 105 -8.34 -9.95 -6.38
N ILE A 106 -9.31 -10.70 -5.89
CA ILE A 106 -9.73 -10.65 -4.48
C ILE A 106 -8.64 -11.27 -3.61
N GLU A 107 -8.11 -12.42 -4.01
CA GLU A 107 -7.00 -13.06 -3.31
C GLU A 107 -5.72 -12.21 -3.34
N VAL A 108 -5.44 -11.55 -4.46
CA VAL A 108 -4.32 -10.61 -4.57
C VAL A 108 -4.48 -9.48 -3.54
N ARG A 109 -5.65 -8.85 -3.46
CA ARG A 109 -5.92 -7.73 -2.53
C ARG A 109 -5.99 -8.16 -1.06
N ARG A 110 -6.25 -9.43 -0.79
CA ARG A 110 -6.17 -9.99 0.56
C ARG A 110 -4.72 -10.07 1.06
N ARG A 111 -3.81 -10.49 0.20
CA ARG A 111 -2.38 -10.65 0.52
C ARG A 111 -1.61 -9.35 0.44
N ILE A 112 -2.04 -8.44 -0.43
CA ILE A 112 -1.35 -7.17 -0.71
C ILE A 112 -2.28 -6.02 -0.31
N GLY A 113 -2.16 -5.59 0.95
CA GLY A 113 -2.94 -4.50 1.52
C GLY A 113 -2.52 -3.13 0.96
N MET A 114 -3.42 -2.16 1.02
CA MET A 114 -3.12 -0.80 0.58
C MET A 114 -3.71 0.25 1.53
N VAL A 115 -2.89 1.24 1.84
CA VAL A 115 -3.27 2.47 2.54
C VAL A 115 -3.16 3.63 1.56
N PHE A 116 -4.26 4.37 1.38
CA PHE A 116 -4.32 5.47 0.44
C PHE A 116 -3.82 6.78 1.06
N GLN A 117 -3.40 7.71 0.22
CA GLN A 117 -2.96 9.04 0.60
C GLN A 117 -4.02 9.80 1.42
N ARG A 118 -5.29 9.71 1.01
CA ARG A 118 -6.40 10.28 1.77
C ARG A 118 -7.05 9.21 2.64
N PRO A 119 -7.23 9.48 3.95
CA PRO A 119 -7.95 8.56 4.82
C PRO A 119 -9.33 8.23 4.25
N ASN A 120 -9.68 6.95 4.28
CA ASN A 120 -10.96 6.46 3.79
C ASN A 120 -11.63 5.50 4.78
N PRO A 121 -11.86 5.91 6.04
CA PRO A 121 -12.56 5.07 6.98
C PRO A 121 -13.99 4.79 6.50
N PHE A 122 -14.48 3.57 6.78
CA PHE A 122 -15.87 3.25 6.53
C PHE A 122 -16.77 4.05 7.46
N PRO A 123 -18.02 4.41 7.07
CA PRO A 123 -18.99 5.07 7.92
C PRO A 123 -19.57 4.11 8.98
N LYS A 124 -18.69 3.54 9.76
CA LYS A 124 -18.91 2.55 10.81
C LYS A 124 -18.18 2.99 12.09
N SER A 125 -18.28 2.18 13.15
CA SER A 125 -17.51 2.41 14.36
C SER A 125 -16.01 2.24 14.13
N ILE A 126 -15.18 2.74 15.05
CA ILE A 126 -13.73 2.52 15.05
C ILE A 126 -13.44 1.02 15.05
N TYR A 127 -14.07 0.28 15.98
CA TYR A 127 -13.98 -1.16 16.07
C TYR A 127 -14.34 -1.87 14.75
N ASP A 128 -15.51 -1.52 14.18
CA ASP A 128 -15.99 -2.19 12.98
C ASP A 128 -15.15 -1.88 11.73
N ASN A 129 -14.42 -0.76 11.70
CA ASN A 129 -13.45 -0.50 10.64
C ASN A 129 -12.33 -1.54 10.66
N VAL A 130 -11.74 -1.82 11.83
CA VAL A 130 -10.64 -2.78 11.96
C VAL A 130 -11.13 -4.21 11.81
N ALA A 131 -12.25 -4.55 12.47
CA ALA A 131 -12.85 -5.88 12.44
C ALA A 131 -13.43 -6.27 11.09
N TYR A 132 -13.61 -5.34 10.15
CA TYR A 132 -14.31 -5.56 8.89
C TYR A 132 -13.66 -6.67 8.05
N GLY A 133 -12.37 -6.54 7.77
CA GLY A 133 -11.62 -7.52 6.99
C GLY A 133 -11.56 -8.89 7.68
N LEU A 134 -11.34 -8.90 8.98
CA LEU A 134 -11.31 -10.13 9.79
C LEU A 134 -12.62 -10.91 9.69
N ARG A 135 -13.76 -10.21 9.76
CA ARG A 135 -15.08 -10.84 9.63
C ARG A 135 -15.34 -11.40 8.23
N ILE A 136 -14.94 -10.68 7.16
CA ILE A 136 -15.08 -11.15 5.78
C ILE A 136 -14.26 -12.42 5.56
N LEU A 137 -13.05 -12.48 6.13
CA LEU A 137 -12.18 -13.66 6.03
C LEU A 137 -12.60 -14.80 6.96
N GLY A 138 -13.67 -14.60 7.76
CA GLY A 138 -14.15 -15.61 8.69
C GLY A 138 -13.26 -15.80 9.92
N LEU A 139 -12.33 -14.91 10.18
CA LEU A 139 -11.42 -14.92 11.33
C LEU A 139 -12.16 -14.39 12.57
N LYS A 140 -12.91 -15.27 13.23
CA LYS A 140 -13.76 -14.91 14.38
C LYS A 140 -13.10 -15.15 15.71
N ASP A 141 -12.06 -15.98 15.75
CA ASP A 141 -11.34 -16.28 16.96
C ASP A 141 -10.51 -15.08 17.40
N ASP A 142 -10.61 -14.73 18.68
CA ASP A 142 -9.91 -13.60 19.31
C ASP A 142 -10.09 -12.27 18.55
N LEU A 143 -11.30 -12.00 18.06
CA LEU A 143 -11.55 -10.81 17.25
C LEU A 143 -11.19 -9.50 17.99
N ASP A 144 -11.53 -9.42 19.28
CA ASP A 144 -11.23 -8.26 20.11
C ASP A 144 -9.71 -8.07 20.31
N GLY A 145 -8.98 -9.15 20.55
CA GLY A 145 -7.53 -9.11 20.68
C GLY A 145 -6.84 -8.74 19.36
N ARG A 146 -7.33 -9.23 18.22
CA ARG A 146 -6.81 -8.83 16.90
C ARG A 146 -7.04 -7.35 16.63
N VAL A 147 -8.22 -6.83 16.95
CA VAL A 147 -8.54 -5.40 16.81
C VAL A 147 -7.64 -4.57 17.72
N GLU A 148 -7.44 -4.97 18.97
CA GLU A 148 -6.56 -4.26 19.91
C GLU A 148 -5.11 -4.26 19.37
N ARG A 149 -4.56 -5.41 18.97
CA ARG A 149 -3.19 -5.49 18.41
C ARG A 149 -3.01 -4.57 17.22
N ALA A 150 -3.94 -4.59 16.27
CA ALA A 150 -3.86 -3.72 15.08
C ALA A 150 -3.93 -2.23 15.44
N LEU A 151 -4.77 -1.83 16.41
CA LEU A 151 -4.85 -0.45 16.88
C LEU A 151 -3.59 -0.03 17.67
N ARG A 152 -2.98 -0.94 18.40
CA ARG A 152 -1.69 -0.70 19.10
C ARG A 152 -0.56 -0.52 18.10
N ALA A 153 -0.44 -1.43 17.13
CA ALA A 153 0.56 -1.34 16.07
C ALA A 153 0.44 -0.03 15.28
N ALA A 154 -0.78 0.46 15.03
CA ALA A 154 -1.01 1.76 14.39
C ALA A 154 -0.89 2.96 15.35
N ALA A 155 -0.37 2.78 16.59
CA ALA A 155 -0.23 3.80 17.62
C ALA A 155 -1.53 4.59 17.88
N LEU A 156 -2.68 3.94 17.80
CA LEU A 156 -4.00 4.57 17.96
C LEU A 156 -4.78 4.08 19.19
N TRP A 157 -4.41 2.94 19.75
CA TRP A 157 -5.15 2.27 20.84
C TRP A 157 -5.45 3.19 22.02
N ASP A 158 -4.44 3.84 22.58
CA ASP A 158 -4.58 4.63 23.80
C ASP A 158 -5.49 5.85 23.61
N GLU A 159 -5.63 6.33 22.40
CA GLU A 159 -6.50 7.43 22.07
C GLU A 159 -7.98 7.01 21.88
N VAL A 160 -8.24 5.72 21.57
CA VAL A 160 -9.58 5.29 21.15
C VAL A 160 -10.17 4.15 21.98
N LYS A 161 -9.42 3.49 22.85
CA LYS A 161 -9.84 2.30 23.61
C LYS A 161 -11.17 2.47 24.37
N ASP A 162 -11.44 3.67 24.89
CA ASP A 162 -12.66 3.97 25.65
C ASP A 162 -13.84 4.39 24.75
N ARG A 163 -13.64 4.47 23.44
CA ARG A 163 -14.64 4.95 22.46
C ARG A 163 -14.70 4.13 21.17
N LEU A 164 -14.32 2.87 21.20
CA LEU A 164 -14.27 1.98 20.02
C LEU A 164 -15.60 1.86 19.27
N LYS A 165 -16.73 2.04 19.96
CA LYS A 165 -18.09 2.02 19.37
C LYS A 165 -18.49 3.34 18.70
N ARG A 166 -17.71 4.42 18.86
CA ARG A 166 -18.00 5.70 18.18
C ARG A 166 -17.69 5.64 16.70
N SER A 167 -18.32 6.53 15.95
CA SER A 167 -18.09 6.66 14.51
C SER A 167 -16.63 6.97 14.19
N ALA A 168 -16.02 6.24 13.25
CA ALA A 168 -14.68 6.51 12.75
C ALA A 168 -14.54 7.89 12.09
N LEU A 169 -15.65 8.42 11.54
CA LEU A 169 -15.68 9.75 10.91
C LEU A 169 -15.54 10.90 11.92
N SER A 170 -15.68 10.63 13.22
CA SER A 170 -15.48 11.62 14.28
C SER A 170 -14.00 11.80 14.68
N LEU A 171 -13.12 11.00 14.13
CA LEU A 171 -11.68 11.06 14.38
C LEU A 171 -11.03 12.22 13.60
N SER A 172 -9.90 12.74 14.11
CA SER A 172 -9.05 13.68 13.36
C SER A 172 -8.47 13.01 12.10
N GLY A 173 -8.00 13.80 11.13
CA GLY A 173 -7.40 13.27 9.90
C GLY A 173 -6.26 12.29 10.16
N GLY A 174 -5.36 12.60 11.09
CA GLY A 174 -4.26 11.72 11.47
C GLY A 174 -4.74 10.44 12.16
N GLN A 175 -5.76 10.53 13.04
CA GLN A 175 -6.39 9.36 13.65
C GLN A 175 -7.10 8.48 12.62
N GLN A 176 -7.78 9.09 11.63
CA GLN A 176 -8.41 8.35 10.54
C GLN A 176 -7.37 7.61 9.68
N GLN A 177 -6.23 8.23 9.41
CA GLN A 177 -5.15 7.59 8.65
C GLN A 177 -4.58 6.39 9.41
N ARG A 178 -4.26 6.56 10.70
CA ARG A 178 -3.81 5.45 11.56
C ARG A 178 -4.87 4.36 11.69
N LEU A 179 -6.16 4.70 11.71
CA LEU A 179 -7.24 3.71 11.66
C LEU A 179 -7.26 2.93 10.33
N CYS A 180 -7.02 3.60 9.19
CA CYS A 180 -6.93 2.93 7.90
C CYS A 180 -5.71 1.98 7.84
N ILE A 181 -4.60 2.36 8.48
CA ILE A 181 -3.44 1.47 8.64
C ILE A 181 -3.80 0.28 9.53
N ALA A 182 -4.39 0.51 10.72
CA ALA A 182 -4.84 -0.57 11.59
C ALA A 182 -5.76 -1.56 10.86
N ARG A 183 -6.69 -1.05 10.05
CA ARG A 183 -7.58 -1.88 9.22
C ARG A 183 -6.81 -2.73 8.21
N ALA A 184 -5.77 -2.16 7.59
CA ALA A 184 -4.97 -2.86 6.59
C ALA A 184 -4.11 -3.98 7.21
N ILE A 185 -3.48 -3.71 8.36
CA ILE A 185 -2.60 -4.71 9.03
C ILE A 185 -3.38 -5.76 9.82
N ALA A 186 -4.62 -5.49 10.23
CA ALA A 186 -5.43 -6.43 11.01
C ALA A 186 -5.61 -7.79 10.35
N VAL A 187 -5.60 -7.85 9.02
CA VAL A 187 -5.75 -9.09 8.24
C VAL A 187 -4.43 -9.80 7.99
N GLU A 188 -3.33 -9.29 8.55
CA GLU A 188 -1.98 -9.85 8.44
C GLU A 188 -1.59 -10.08 6.97
N PRO A 189 -1.55 -9.02 6.13
CA PRO A 189 -1.19 -9.16 4.73
C PRO A 189 0.31 -9.44 4.57
N ASP A 190 0.69 -10.14 3.50
CA ASP A 190 2.10 -10.43 3.18
C ASP A 190 2.87 -9.15 2.78
N VAL A 191 2.17 -8.16 2.21
CA VAL A 191 2.73 -6.88 1.76
C VAL A 191 1.77 -5.73 2.06
N ILE A 192 2.31 -4.59 2.46
CA ILE A 192 1.56 -3.35 2.63
C ILE A 192 2.08 -2.28 1.68
N LEU A 193 1.18 -1.77 0.85
CA LEU A 193 1.42 -0.64 -0.04
C LEU A 193 0.98 0.65 0.65
N LEU A 194 1.86 1.64 0.72
CA LEU A 194 1.61 2.93 1.35
C LEU A 194 1.72 4.04 0.30
N ASP A 195 0.59 4.62 -0.10
CA ASP A 195 0.56 5.73 -1.06
C ASP A 195 0.60 7.06 -0.30
N GLU A 196 1.79 7.62 -0.10
CA GLU A 196 2.04 8.87 0.62
C GLU A 196 1.33 8.97 1.99
N PRO A 197 1.45 7.97 2.89
CA PRO A 197 0.59 7.82 4.08
C PRO A 197 0.74 8.94 5.10
N ALA A 198 1.84 9.71 5.04
CA ALA A 198 2.16 10.77 5.98
C ALA A 198 1.97 12.18 5.40
N SER A 199 1.59 12.33 4.13
CA SER A 199 1.59 13.62 3.40
C SER A 199 0.68 14.71 4.01
N ALA A 200 -0.32 14.32 4.81
CA ALA A 200 -1.29 15.23 5.44
C ALA A 200 -1.28 15.12 6.98
N LEU A 201 -0.22 14.57 7.56
CA LEU A 201 -0.12 14.32 9.00
C LEU A 201 0.76 15.36 9.70
N ASP A 202 0.49 15.54 11.00
CA ASP A 202 1.38 16.26 11.88
C ASP A 202 2.66 15.45 12.16
N PRO A 203 3.75 16.10 12.64
CA PRO A 203 5.04 15.42 12.85
C PRO A 203 4.98 14.23 13.81
N ILE A 204 4.12 14.26 14.84
CA ILE A 204 3.99 13.18 15.83
C ILE A 204 3.34 11.96 15.16
N SER A 205 2.26 12.19 14.41
CA SER A 205 1.58 11.13 13.64
C SER A 205 2.48 10.55 12.54
N THR A 206 3.32 11.38 11.92
CA THR A 206 4.31 10.93 10.92
C THR A 206 5.33 10.00 11.55
N SER A 207 5.94 10.40 12.67
CA SER A 207 6.92 9.56 13.40
C SER A 207 6.32 8.21 13.79
N ALA A 208 5.07 8.20 14.29
CA ALA A 208 4.40 6.95 14.65
C ALA A 208 4.21 5.99 13.46
N ILE A 209 3.99 6.53 12.24
CA ILE A 209 3.89 5.70 11.03
C ILE A 209 5.27 5.19 10.61
N GLU A 210 6.32 6.02 10.73
CA GLU A 210 7.70 5.62 10.43
C GLU A 210 8.17 4.50 11.37
N ASP A 211 7.91 4.64 12.66
CA ASP A 211 8.21 3.61 13.66
C ASP A 211 7.49 2.30 13.33
N LEU A 212 6.20 2.38 13.00
CA LEU A 212 5.42 1.21 12.57
C LEU A 212 6.03 0.54 11.33
N MET A 213 6.45 1.30 10.32
CA MET A 213 7.08 0.70 9.12
C MET A 213 8.36 -0.05 9.48
N HIS A 214 9.12 0.44 10.45
CA HIS A 214 10.31 -0.24 10.94
C HIS A 214 9.99 -1.52 11.72
N GLU A 215 8.93 -1.53 12.51
CA GLU A 215 8.46 -2.73 13.22
C GLU A 215 7.98 -3.81 12.25
N LEU A 216 7.11 -3.44 11.29
CA LEU A 216 6.57 -4.37 10.29
C LEU A 216 7.64 -5.01 9.38
N LYS A 217 8.82 -4.40 9.27
CA LYS A 217 9.94 -4.97 8.51
C LYS A 217 10.58 -6.19 9.23
N GLN A 218 10.42 -6.29 10.56
CA GLN A 218 11.13 -7.31 11.37
C GLN A 218 10.36 -8.64 11.41
N ASP A 219 9.08 -8.63 11.06
CA ASP A 219 8.19 -9.80 11.00
C ASP A 219 8.09 -10.37 9.59
#